data_6bf583528c0728eac524e91e10cf841a
#
_entry.id   6bf583528c0728eac524e91e10cf841a
#
_cell.length_a   1.000
_cell.length_b   1.000
_cell.length_c   1.000
_cell.angle_alpha   90.00
_cell.angle_beta   90.00
_cell.angle_gamma   90.00
#
_symmetry.space_group_name_H-M   'P 1'
#
loop_
_entity.id
_entity.type
_entity.pdbx_description
1 polymer ?
#
loop_
_entity_poly.entity_id
_entity_poly.type
_entity_poly.pdbx_seq_one_letter_code
_entity_poly.pdbx_strand_id
1 'polypeptide(L)'
;MKELKEGMYVRTKEGKIFDCYASEQMGKPIYYPKSSKTNGYIDYEEVYKKSKCIIDLIEAGDYVNGYLVTFVYRPDGNEVFRIELEKNTLISKSEQIKSIVTKEQFESMKYEVKKDE
;
A
#
# COMPACT_ATOMS: atom_id res chain seq x y z
N MET A 1 -25.19 3.74 15.28
CA MET A 1 -24.27 4.17 14.24
C MET A 1 -22.85 4.08 14.76
N LYS A 2 -21.98 3.44 14.02
CA LYS A 2 -20.61 3.27 14.47
C LYS A 2 -19.73 4.39 13.97
N GLU A 3 -18.87 4.87 14.87
CA GLU A 3 -17.95 5.94 14.52
C GLU A 3 -16.89 5.46 13.54
N LEU A 4 -16.54 6.33 12.60
CA LEU A 4 -15.39 6.10 11.73
C LEU A 4 -14.14 6.41 12.53
N LYS A 5 -13.24 5.45 12.59
CA LYS A 5 -11.95 5.64 13.24
C LYS A 5 -11.01 6.40 12.33
N GLU A 6 -10.09 7.13 12.94
CA GLU A 6 -9.10 7.89 12.22
C GLU A 6 -8.17 7.05 11.36
N GLY A 7 -7.63 7.74 10.38
CA GLY A 7 -6.82 7.33 9.29
C GLY A 7 -6.02 6.06 9.41
N MET A 8 -6.22 5.22 8.42
CA MET A 8 -5.44 4.02 8.26
C MET A 8 -5.16 3.84 6.78
N TYR A 9 -3.91 3.49 6.48
CA TYR A 9 -3.58 3.13 5.10
C TYR A 9 -3.90 1.67 4.88
N VAL A 10 -4.50 1.39 3.73
CA VAL A 10 -4.90 0.04 3.35
C VAL A 10 -4.28 -0.30 2.01
N ARG A 11 -3.63 -1.44 1.93
CA ARG A 11 -3.15 -2.00 0.67
C ARG A 11 -4.06 -3.17 0.32
N THR A 12 -4.66 -3.11 -0.86
CA THR A 12 -5.56 -4.17 -1.33
C THR A 12 -4.76 -5.29 -1.97
N LYS A 13 -5.43 -6.42 -2.20
CA LYS A 13 -4.81 -7.56 -2.88
C LYS A 13 -4.43 -7.26 -4.31
N GLU A 14 -5.08 -6.25 -4.91
CA GLU A 14 -4.74 -5.77 -6.25
C GLU A 14 -3.56 -4.81 -6.25
N GLY A 15 -3.05 -4.44 -5.10
CA GLY A 15 -1.91 -3.54 -4.96
C GLY A 15 -2.26 -2.07 -4.90
N LYS A 16 -3.52 -1.73 -4.75
CA LYS A 16 -3.93 -0.34 -4.58
C LYS A 16 -3.75 0.08 -3.13
N ILE A 17 -3.30 1.31 -2.92
CA ILE A 17 -3.11 1.85 -1.58
C ILE A 17 -4.04 3.04 -1.39
N PHE A 18 -4.78 3.02 -0.30
CA PHE A 18 -5.74 4.06 0.03
C PHE A 18 -5.52 4.55 1.46
N ASP A 19 -5.67 5.86 1.63
CA ASP A 19 -5.76 6.47 2.96
C ASP A 19 -7.25 6.43 3.34
N CYS A 20 -7.57 5.71 4.40
CA CYS A 20 -8.96 5.37 4.69
C CYS A 20 -9.38 5.77 6.10
N TYR A 21 -10.71 5.93 6.27
CA TYR A 21 -11.33 5.85 7.58
C TYR A 21 -11.73 4.39 7.80
N ALA A 22 -11.48 3.90 9.00
CA ALA A 22 -11.86 2.55 9.37
C ALA A 22 -13.23 2.57 10.06
N SER A 23 -14.04 1.57 9.79
CA SER A 23 -15.31 1.37 10.43
C SER A 23 -15.55 -0.11 10.68
N GLU A 24 -16.69 -0.46 11.16
CA GLU A 24 -17.03 -1.85 11.40
C GLU A 24 -18.49 -2.07 11.03
N GLN A 25 -18.76 -3.18 10.35
CA GLN A 25 -20.13 -3.55 10.00
C GLN A 25 -20.30 -5.04 10.24
N MET A 26 -21.28 -5.38 11.04
CA MET A 26 -21.58 -6.77 11.40
C MET A 26 -20.37 -7.52 11.94
N GLY A 27 -19.54 -6.82 12.74
CA GLY A 27 -18.35 -7.41 13.34
C GLY A 27 -17.13 -7.47 12.44
N LYS A 28 -17.23 -6.96 11.21
CA LYS A 28 -16.15 -7.02 10.24
C LYS A 28 -15.67 -5.63 9.89
N PRO A 29 -14.35 -5.41 9.77
CA PRO A 29 -13.83 -4.09 9.41
C PRO A 29 -14.16 -3.72 7.98
N ILE A 30 -14.48 -2.46 7.79
CA ILE A 30 -14.73 -1.86 6.48
C ILE A 30 -13.94 -0.56 6.42
N TYR A 31 -13.40 -0.26 5.25
CA TYR A 31 -12.53 0.90 5.06
C TYR A 31 -13.10 1.81 3.98
N TYR A 32 -13.21 3.09 4.29
CA TYR A 32 -13.72 4.09 3.36
C TYR A 32 -12.58 5.01 2.90
N PRO A 33 -12.19 4.98 1.62
CA PRO A 33 -11.14 5.87 1.13
C PRO A 33 -11.50 7.33 1.32
N LYS A 34 -10.57 8.09 1.91
CA LYS A 34 -10.82 9.50 2.23
C LYS A 34 -10.97 10.38 1.00
N SER A 35 -10.21 10.07 -0.05
CA SER A 35 -10.17 10.91 -1.24
C SER A 35 -10.80 10.24 -2.45
N SER A 36 -11.60 9.22 -2.21
CA SER A 36 -12.22 8.49 -3.29
C SER A 36 -13.28 9.32 -3.98
N LYS A 37 -13.28 9.29 -5.31
CA LYS A 37 -14.34 9.89 -6.11
C LYS A 37 -15.50 8.93 -6.28
N THR A 38 -15.38 7.72 -5.76
CA THR A 38 -16.43 6.73 -5.80
C THR A 38 -17.08 6.64 -4.45
N ASN A 39 -18.32 6.18 -4.41
CA ASN A 39 -19.02 5.94 -3.16
C ASN A 39 -18.75 4.56 -2.60
N GLY A 40 -17.66 3.97 -3.03
CA GLY A 40 -17.32 2.61 -2.65
C GLY A 40 -16.62 2.51 -1.31
N TYR A 41 -16.53 1.32 -0.84
CA TYR A 41 -15.77 0.98 0.35
C TYR A 41 -14.93 -0.26 0.06
N ILE A 42 -13.94 -0.49 0.93
CA ILE A 42 -13.05 -1.64 0.82
C ILE A 42 -13.46 -2.64 1.88
N ASP A 43 -13.89 -3.83 1.44
CA ASP A 43 -14.25 -4.90 2.33
C ASP A 43 -13.00 -5.53 2.93
N TYR A 44 -13.11 -6.08 4.12
CA TYR A 44 -11.98 -6.72 4.80
C TYR A 44 -11.36 -7.83 3.95
N GLU A 45 -12.16 -8.49 3.11
CA GLU A 45 -11.66 -9.54 2.24
C GLU A 45 -10.74 -9.04 1.14
N GLU A 46 -10.84 -7.75 0.79
CA GLU A 46 -10.01 -7.13 -0.23
C GLU A 46 -8.68 -6.61 0.34
N VAL A 47 -8.57 -6.56 1.65
CA VAL A 47 -7.41 -6.00 2.32
C VAL A 47 -6.28 -7.01 2.36
N TYR A 48 -5.11 -6.60 1.85
CA TYR A 48 -3.90 -7.39 1.96
C TYR A 48 -3.10 -6.99 3.20
N LYS A 49 -2.92 -5.68 3.40
CA LYS A 49 -2.23 -5.11 4.56
C LYS A 49 -2.89 -3.81 4.97
N LYS A 50 -2.74 -3.46 6.23
CA LYS A 50 -3.20 -2.18 6.75
C LYS A 50 -2.23 -1.70 7.82
N SER A 51 -2.06 -0.37 7.91
CA SER A 51 -1.22 0.24 8.94
C SER A 51 -1.53 1.73 9.04
N LYS A 52 -1.25 2.30 10.20
CA LYS A 52 -1.31 3.75 10.38
C LYS A 52 -0.14 4.45 9.68
N CYS A 53 0.92 3.73 9.37
CA CYS A 53 2.11 4.24 8.69
C CYS A 53 2.20 3.64 7.30
N ILE A 54 2.22 4.49 6.27
CA ILE A 54 2.23 4.01 4.89
C ILE A 54 3.46 3.17 4.59
N ILE A 55 4.58 3.48 5.23
CA ILE A 55 5.83 2.75 5.03
C ILE A 55 5.68 1.26 5.35
N ASP A 56 4.79 0.91 6.28
CA ASP A 56 4.58 -0.48 6.69
C ASP A 56 3.92 -1.32 5.60
N LEU A 57 3.35 -0.68 4.59
CA LEU A 57 2.67 -1.38 3.50
C LEU A 57 3.60 -1.72 2.35
N ILE A 58 4.82 -1.18 2.37
CA ILE A 58 5.78 -1.36 1.28
C ILE A 58 6.41 -2.74 1.34
N GLU A 59 6.60 -3.35 0.17
CA GLU A 59 7.24 -4.65 0.04
C GLU A 59 8.34 -4.59 -1.00
N ALA A 60 9.28 -5.52 -0.90
CA ALA A 60 10.30 -5.66 -1.95
C ALA A 60 9.60 -5.95 -3.28
N GLY A 61 10.03 -5.29 -4.32
CA GLY A 61 9.41 -5.36 -5.64
C GLY A 61 8.50 -4.20 -5.97
N ASP A 62 8.09 -3.43 -4.94
CA ASP A 62 7.34 -2.19 -5.16
C ASP A 62 8.29 -1.10 -5.65
N TYR A 63 7.72 -0.02 -6.17
CA TYR A 63 8.50 1.16 -6.55
C TYR A 63 8.10 2.32 -5.64
N VAL A 64 9.09 2.94 -5.03
CA VAL A 64 8.88 4.10 -4.16
C VAL A 64 9.68 5.27 -4.76
N ASN A 65 9.00 6.38 -4.99
CA ASN A 65 9.62 7.57 -5.60
C ASN A 65 10.30 7.26 -6.93
N GLY A 66 9.78 6.28 -7.67
CA GLY A 66 10.33 5.87 -8.94
C GLY A 66 11.46 4.86 -8.88
N TYR A 67 11.87 4.43 -7.68
CA TYR A 67 12.98 3.48 -7.50
C TYR A 67 12.47 2.15 -6.98
N LEU A 68 13.05 1.08 -7.48
CA LEU A 68 12.70 -0.28 -7.07
C LEU A 68 13.11 -0.53 -5.62
N VAL A 69 12.19 -1.05 -4.84
CA VAL A 69 12.46 -1.48 -3.46
C VAL A 69 13.16 -2.83 -3.51
N THR A 70 14.40 -2.88 -3.02
CA THR A 70 15.20 -4.10 -3.04
C THR A 70 15.15 -4.85 -1.73
N PHE A 71 14.87 -4.16 -0.63
CA PHE A 71 14.83 -4.79 0.68
C PHE A 71 13.97 -3.97 1.65
N VAL A 72 13.20 -4.66 2.48
CA VAL A 72 12.38 -4.04 3.53
C VAL A 72 12.80 -4.66 4.85
N TYR A 73 13.35 -3.85 5.75
CA TYR A 73 13.82 -4.32 7.03
C TYR A 73 12.73 -4.22 8.09
N ARG A 74 12.32 -5.37 8.62
CA ARG A 74 11.29 -5.50 9.65
C ARG A 74 11.86 -6.32 10.81
N PRO A 75 12.56 -5.68 11.77
CA PRO A 75 13.24 -6.44 12.82
C PRO A 75 12.30 -7.29 13.68
N ASP A 76 11.06 -6.85 13.86
CA ASP A 76 10.07 -7.60 14.65
C ASP A 76 9.01 -8.27 13.76
N GLY A 77 9.20 -8.24 12.45
CA GLY A 77 8.27 -8.88 11.50
C GLY A 77 7.05 -8.05 11.13
N ASN A 78 6.79 -6.96 11.79
CA ASN A 78 5.59 -6.15 11.56
C ASN A 78 5.90 -4.75 11.05
N GLU A 79 6.57 -3.94 11.86
CA GLU A 79 6.85 -2.56 11.51
C GLU A 79 8.11 -2.46 10.68
N VAL A 80 8.04 -1.61 9.65
CA VAL A 80 9.19 -1.35 8.80
C VAL A 80 10.13 -0.38 9.49
N PHE A 81 11.38 -0.79 9.69
CA PHE A 81 12.43 0.07 10.22
C PHE A 81 13.04 0.92 9.11
N ARG A 82 13.30 0.32 7.96
CA ARG A 82 13.80 1.03 6.79
C ARG A 82 13.51 0.26 5.52
N ILE A 83 13.52 0.97 4.41
CA ILE A 83 13.41 0.41 3.07
C ILE A 83 14.69 0.74 2.31
N GLU A 84 15.22 -0.24 1.61
CA GLU A 84 16.37 -0.03 0.73
C GLU A 84 15.88 -0.02 -0.71
N LEU A 85 16.26 1.02 -1.42
CA LEU A 85 15.92 1.20 -2.82
C LEU A 85 17.15 0.98 -3.66
N GLU A 86 16.97 0.72 -4.94
CA GLU A 86 18.08 0.65 -5.88
C GLU A 86 18.88 1.96 -5.83
N LYS A 87 20.13 1.92 -6.29
CA LYS A 87 21.05 3.05 -6.28
C LYS A 87 21.42 3.53 -4.87
N ASN A 88 21.40 2.60 -3.90
CA ASN A 88 21.84 2.86 -2.52
C ASN A 88 21.05 3.94 -1.81
N THR A 89 19.76 4.06 -2.12
CA THR A 89 18.88 5.01 -1.48
C THR A 89 18.13 4.32 -0.33
N LEU A 90 18.03 5.00 0.81
CA LEU A 90 17.33 4.47 1.97
C LEU A 90 16.18 5.37 2.36
N ILE A 91 15.08 4.75 2.79
CA ILE A 91 13.94 5.47 3.34
C ILE A 91 13.60 4.85 4.69
N SER A 92 13.51 5.68 5.72
CA SER A 92 13.18 5.23 7.06
C SER A 92 11.93 5.89 7.63
N LYS A 93 11.37 6.87 6.94
CA LYS A 93 10.20 7.60 7.42
C LYS A 93 9.16 7.72 6.32
N SER A 94 7.89 7.61 6.71
CA SER A 94 6.79 7.75 5.78
C SER A 94 6.80 9.08 5.03
N GLU A 95 7.24 10.16 5.68
CA GLU A 95 7.28 11.49 5.07
C GLU A 95 8.21 11.56 3.87
N GLN A 96 9.16 10.66 3.77
CA GLN A 96 10.09 10.61 2.64
C GLN A 96 9.47 9.99 1.40
N ILE A 97 8.31 9.36 1.55
CA ILE A 97 7.62 8.69 0.44
C ILE A 97 6.74 9.69 -0.28
N LYS A 98 7.01 9.91 -1.57
CA LYS A 98 6.25 10.82 -2.42
C LYS A 98 5.30 10.09 -3.34
N SER A 99 5.67 8.90 -3.78
CA SER A 99 4.85 8.09 -4.66
C SER A 99 5.14 6.61 -4.45
N ILE A 100 4.15 5.79 -4.72
CA ILE A 100 4.27 4.33 -4.63
C ILE A 100 3.57 3.73 -5.84
N VAL A 101 4.27 2.81 -6.50
CA VAL A 101 3.65 1.92 -7.47
C VAL A 101 3.94 0.52 -6.96
N THR A 102 2.91 -0.19 -6.55
CA THR A 102 3.10 -1.54 -6.01
C THR A 102 3.46 -2.50 -7.13
N LYS A 103 4.07 -3.63 -6.77
CA LYS A 103 4.42 -4.63 -7.77
C LYS A 103 3.20 -5.12 -8.54
N GLU A 104 2.05 -5.22 -7.88
CA GLU A 104 0.79 -5.63 -8.53
C GLU A 104 0.34 -4.57 -9.54
N GLN A 105 0.42 -3.28 -9.16
CA GLN A 105 0.07 -2.20 -10.08
C GLN A 105 1.02 -2.14 -11.27
N PHE A 106 2.30 -2.35 -11.01
CA PHE A 106 3.31 -2.35 -12.07
C PHE A 106 2.99 -3.43 -13.10
N GLU A 107 2.67 -4.63 -12.62
CA GLU A 107 2.32 -5.73 -13.53
C GLU A 107 1.06 -5.43 -14.33
N SER A 108 0.04 -4.80 -13.71
CA SER A 108 -1.20 -4.52 -14.42
C SER A 108 -1.06 -3.39 -15.45
N MET A 109 -0.10 -2.47 -15.26
CA MET A 109 0.14 -1.36 -16.19
C MET A 109 1.19 -1.67 -17.24
N LYS A 110 1.87 -2.77 -17.09
CA LYS A 110 2.98 -3.15 -17.93
C LYS A 110 2.48 -3.45 -19.34
N TYR A 111 3.09 -2.80 -20.31
CA TYR A 111 2.82 -3.10 -21.71
C TYR A 111 3.75 -4.21 -22.17
N GLU A 112 3.18 -5.30 -22.60
CA GLU A 112 3.97 -6.40 -23.11
C GLU A 112 3.98 -6.35 -24.64
N VAL A 113 5.18 -6.27 -25.20
CA VAL A 113 5.36 -6.33 -26.63
C VAL A 113 5.29 -7.79 -27.06
N LYS A 114 4.27 -8.11 -27.82
CA LYS A 114 4.18 -9.45 -28.40
C LYS A 114 5.08 -9.50 -29.62
N LYS A 115 5.92 -10.51 -29.66
CA LYS A 115 6.71 -10.75 -30.86
C LYS A 115 5.88 -11.56 -31.81
N ASP A 116 5.67 -11.00 -32.99
CA ASP A 116 5.08 -11.76 -34.08
C ASP A 116 6.13 -12.65 -34.65
N GLU A 117 5.79 -13.86 -34.84
CA GLU A 117 6.69 -14.83 -35.45
C GLU A 117 6.43 -15.03 -36.92
#